data_650acb53b507c4d7d07341f3973a433e
#
_entry.id   650acb53b507c4d7d07341f3973a433e
#
_cell.length_a   1.000
_cell.length_b   1.000
_cell.length_c   1.000
_cell.angle_alpha   90.00
_cell.angle_beta   90.00
_cell.angle_gamma   90.00
#
_symmetry.space_group_name_H-M   'P 1'
#
loop_
_entity.id
_entity.type
_entity.pdbx_description
1 polymer ?
#
loop_
_entity_poly.entity_id
_entity_poly.type
_entity_poly.pdbx_seq_one_letter_code
_entity_poly.pdbx_strand_id
1 'polypeptide(L)'
;MSYDLAVWEGELPADDGAAGEAYDQLYALYMEGEELPPTPRIRAYVLALLERWVEMTDDEHDVSPWSAGPLMDEASGPFVYFTMRYSMCEEVSAEAARMAANHGLVCYDPQWERLRPTTDE
;
A
#
# COMPACT_ATOMS: atom_id res chain seq x y z
N MET A 1 -1.35 14.46 -9.83
CA MET A 1 -0.75 14.27 -8.50
C MET A 1 -1.34 13.00 -7.87
N SER A 2 -0.52 12.18 -7.26
CA SER A 2 -0.97 10.93 -6.63
C SER A 2 -0.59 10.90 -5.17
N TYR A 3 -1.27 10.05 -4.42
CA TYR A 3 -1.03 9.80 -3.01
C TYR A 3 -0.61 8.34 -2.85
N ASP A 4 0.46 8.08 -2.14
CA ASP A 4 1.08 6.78 -2.11
C ASP A 4 1.01 6.15 -0.73
N LEU A 5 0.88 4.81 -0.69
CA LEU A 5 1.03 4.02 0.53
C LEU A 5 1.97 2.86 0.28
N ALA A 6 2.73 2.51 1.31
CA ALA A 6 3.57 1.33 1.32
C ALA A 6 3.04 0.37 2.38
N VAL A 7 2.93 -0.91 2.04
CA VAL A 7 2.43 -1.94 2.96
C VAL A 7 3.37 -3.14 2.89
N TRP A 8 3.73 -3.71 4.04
CA TRP A 8 4.66 -4.83 4.07
C TRP A 8 4.42 -5.77 5.24
N GLU A 9 4.98 -6.98 5.13
CA GLU A 9 4.99 -7.96 6.21
C GLU A 9 6.19 -7.72 7.12
N GLY A 10 6.00 -7.87 8.42
CA GLY A 10 7.07 -7.77 9.38
C GLY A 10 6.56 -7.23 10.72
N GLU A 11 7.48 -7.02 11.62
CA GLU A 11 7.16 -6.45 12.92
C GLU A 11 6.79 -4.98 12.77
N LEU A 12 5.83 -4.55 13.57
CA LEU A 12 5.46 -3.14 13.60
C LEU A 12 6.64 -2.32 14.10
N PRO A 13 7.10 -1.32 13.32
CA PRO A 13 8.19 -0.46 13.78
C PRO A 13 7.83 0.28 15.07
N ALA A 14 8.86 0.61 15.85
CA ALA A 14 8.67 1.24 17.15
C ALA A 14 8.07 2.65 17.05
N ASP A 15 8.39 3.36 15.97
CA ASP A 15 7.92 4.72 15.73
C ASP A 15 7.97 5.05 14.25
N ASP A 16 7.56 6.27 13.91
CA ASP A 16 7.52 6.72 12.50
C ASP A 16 8.91 6.80 11.88
N GLY A 17 9.92 7.16 12.65
CA GLY A 17 11.30 7.21 12.16
C GLY A 17 11.83 5.83 11.78
N ALA A 18 11.61 4.84 12.64
CA ALA A 18 11.98 3.46 12.36
C ALA A 18 11.21 2.91 11.14
N ALA A 19 9.95 3.30 11.00
CA ALA A 19 9.14 2.91 9.84
C ALA A 19 9.70 3.49 8.55
N GLY A 20 10.14 4.75 8.56
CA GLY A 20 10.76 5.38 7.40
C GLY A 20 12.03 4.69 6.97
N GLU A 21 12.88 4.28 7.93
CA GLU A 21 14.09 3.53 7.64
C GLU A 21 13.78 2.17 7.02
N ALA A 22 12.79 1.45 7.57
CA ALA A 22 12.35 0.17 7.03
C ALA A 22 11.80 0.34 5.62
N TYR A 23 10.99 1.36 5.39
CA TYR A 23 10.44 1.68 4.08
C TYR A 23 11.56 1.88 3.03
N ASP A 24 12.56 2.70 3.37
CA ASP A 24 13.68 2.97 2.43
C ASP A 24 14.42 1.69 2.07
N GLN A 25 14.67 0.82 3.03
CA GLN A 25 15.36 -0.45 2.80
C GLN A 25 14.53 -1.40 1.95
N LEU A 26 13.24 -1.53 2.26
CA LEU A 26 12.34 -2.43 1.52
C LEU A 26 12.10 -1.94 0.11
N TYR A 27 11.97 -0.64 -0.08
CA TYR A 27 11.80 -0.06 -1.41
C TYR A 27 13.03 -0.36 -2.28
N ALA A 28 14.23 -0.16 -1.74
CA ALA A 28 15.47 -0.45 -2.47
C ALA A 28 15.57 -1.93 -2.84
N LEU A 29 15.17 -2.83 -1.93
CA LEU A 29 15.25 -4.27 -2.16
C LEU A 29 14.23 -4.78 -3.16
N TYR A 30 12.99 -4.32 -3.08
CA TYR A 30 11.87 -4.95 -3.80
C TYR A 30 11.31 -4.11 -4.94
N MET A 31 11.47 -2.80 -4.91
CA MET A 31 10.98 -1.94 -5.98
C MET A 31 12.09 -1.51 -6.94
N GLU A 32 13.30 -1.29 -6.43
CA GLU A 32 14.46 -0.93 -7.25
C GLU A 32 15.35 -2.14 -7.56
N GLY A 33 15.21 -3.22 -6.80
CA GLY A 33 15.96 -4.45 -6.99
C GLY A 33 15.20 -5.47 -7.83
N GLU A 34 15.44 -6.75 -7.55
CA GLU A 34 14.79 -7.84 -8.27
C GLU A 34 13.32 -7.96 -7.87
N GLU A 35 12.44 -7.97 -8.86
CA GLU A 35 11.01 -8.17 -8.63
C GLU A 35 10.73 -9.63 -8.31
N LEU A 36 10.03 -9.86 -7.20
CA LEU A 36 9.68 -11.20 -6.73
C LEU A 36 8.16 -11.37 -6.70
N PRO A 37 7.66 -12.61 -6.85
CA PRO A 37 6.23 -12.86 -6.68
C PRO A 37 5.78 -12.40 -5.29
N PRO A 38 4.58 -11.81 -5.15
CA PRO A 38 4.11 -11.38 -3.83
C PRO A 38 3.90 -12.58 -2.90
N THR A 39 4.18 -12.36 -1.61
CA THR A 39 3.89 -13.37 -0.59
C THR A 39 2.38 -13.63 -0.53
N PRO A 40 1.94 -14.79 0.01
CA PRO A 40 0.51 -15.07 0.12
C PRO A 40 -0.27 -14.00 0.89
N ARG A 41 0.32 -13.42 1.93
CA ARG A 41 -0.33 -12.37 2.73
C ARG A 41 -0.47 -11.07 1.95
N ILE A 42 0.58 -10.65 1.25
CA ILE A 42 0.52 -9.46 0.40
C ILE A 42 -0.49 -9.68 -0.74
N ARG A 43 -0.47 -10.85 -1.35
CA ARG A 43 -1.43 -11.18 -2.41
C ARG A 43 -2.87 -11.10 -1.90
N ALA A 44 -3.14 -11.67 -0.72
CA ALA A 44 -4.46 -11.62 -0.11
C ALA A 44 -4.93 -10.19 0.14
N TYR A 45 -4.03 -9.34 0.61
CA TYR A 45 -4.32 -7.93 0.85
C TYR A 45 -4.65 -7.20 -0.46
N VAL A 46 -3.84 -7.38 -1.50
CA VAL A 46 -4.09 -6.75 -2.80
C VAL A 46 -5.42 -7.21 -3.39
N LEU A 47 -5.73 -8.51 -3.29
CA LEU A 47 -7.01 -9.02 -3.77
C LEU A 47 -8.19 -8.40 -3.01
N ALA A 48 -8.03 -8.20 -1.69
CA ALA A 48 -9.05 -7.54 -0.88
C ALA A 48 -9.26 -6.07 -1.31
N LEU A 49 -8.19 -5.37 -1.63
CA LEU A 49 -8.28 -4.01 -2.17
C LEU A 49 -9.05 -3.99 -3.49
N LEU A 50 -8.78 -4.95 -4.37
CA LEU A 50 -9.44 -5.03 -5.68
C LEU A 50 -10.90 -5.46 -5.57
N GLU A 51 -11.26 -6.20 -4.55
CA GLU A 51 -12.65 -6.52 -4.24
C GLU A 51 -13.43 -5.27 -3.81
N ARG A 52 -12.75 -4.39 -3.09
CA ARG A 52 -13.36 -3.15 -2.59
C ARG A 52 -13.42 -2.06 -3.65
N TRP A 53 -12.38 -1.95 -4.48
CA TRP A 53 -12.27 -0.92 -5.52
C TRP A 53 -11.71 -1.53 -6.81
N VAL A 54 -12.38 -1.26 -7.93
CA VAL A 54 -12.03 -1.83 -9.22
C VAL A 54 -10.63 -1.38 -9.69
N GLU A 55 -9.95 -2.26 -10.44
CA GLU A 55 -8.68 -1.92 -11.11
C GLU A 55 -8.85 -0.70 -12.01
N MET A 56 -7.80 0.12 -12.10
CA MET A 56 -7.80 1.27 -13.01
C MET A 56 -7.98 0.83 -14.47
N THR A 57 -7.34 -0.28 -14.84
CA THR A 57 -7.40 -0.83 -16.21
C THR A 57 -8.76 -1.40 -16.58
N ASP A 58 -9.58 -1.75 -15.59
CA ASP A 58 -10.93 -2.32 -15.80
C ASP A 58 -12.03 -1.32 -15.48
N ASP A 59 -11.67 -0.05 -15.30
CA ASP A 59 -12.59 0.98 -14.84
C ASP A 59 -13.35 1.62 -16.00
N GLU A 60 -14.58 1.14 -16.20
CA GLU A 60 -15.46 1.63 -17.28
C GLU A 60 -16.18 2.94 -16.92
N HIS A 61 -16.23 3.30 -15.65
CA HIS A 61 -17.01 4.44 -15.16
C HIS A 61 -16.18 5.50 -14.44
N ASP A 62 -14.85 5.41 -14.54
CA ASP A 62 -13.92 6.33 -13.91
C ASP A 62 -14.13 6.46 -12.39
N VAL A 63 -14.39 5.32 -11.75
CA VAL A 63 -14.63 5.23 -10.29
C VAL A 63 -13.48 4.62 -9.51
N SER A 64 -12.46 4.07 -10.18
CA SER A 64 -11.31 3.48 -9.52
C SER A 64 -10.48 4.55 -8.79
N PRO A 65 -10.09 4.30 -7.55
CA PRO A 65 -9.21 5.22 -6.83
C PRO A 65 -7.75 5.10 -7.24
N TRP A 66 -7.39 4.02 -7.95
CA TRP A 66 -5.98 3.73 -8.25
C TRP A 66 -5.48 4.60 -9.40
N SER A 67 -4.27 5.14 -9.25
CA SER A 67 -3.64 5.96 -10.30
C SER A 67 -2.61 5.17 -11.10
N ALA A 68 -2.35 3.93 -10.74
CA ALA A 68 -1.49 3.01 -11.49
C ALA A 68 -2.07 1.60 -11.36
N GLY A 69 -1.74 0.75 -12.31
CA GLY A 69 -2.22 -0.64 -12.31
C GLY A 69 -1.58 -1.47 -13.40
N PRO A 70 -1.81 -2.79 -13.41
CA PRO A 70 -2.59 -3.54 -12.41
C PRO A 70 -1.98 -3.45 -11.02
N LEU A 71 -2.83 -3.43 -10.00
CA LEU A 71 -2.37 -3.23 -8.63
C LEU A 71 -1.43 -4.36 -8.15
N MET A 72 -1.67 -5.58 -8.60
CA MET A 72 -0.83 -6.73 -8.23
C MET A 72 0.61 -6.58 -8.75
N ASP A 73 0.82 -5.86 -9.84
CA ASP A 73 2.16 -5.61 -10.39
C ASP A 73 2.97 -4.63 -9.52
N GLU A 74 2.30 -3.94 -8.61
CA GLU A 74 2.96 -3.04 -7.67
C GLU A 74 3.48 -3.79 -6.43
N ALA A 75 3.25 -5.09 -6.33
CA ALA A 75 3.70 -5.94 -5.23
C ALA A 75 4.96 -6.70 -5.62
N SER A 76 5.90 -6.79 -4.68
CA SER A 76 7.12 -7.57 -4.85
C SER A 76 7.51 -8.19 -3.51
N GLY A 77 7.54 -9.52 -3.43
CA GLY A 77 7.84 -10.23 -2.19
C GLY A 77 6.90 -9.81 -1.05
N PRO A 78 7.45 -9.44 0.11
CA PRO A 78 6.63 -9.05 1.26
C PRO A 78 6.23 -7.57 1.28
N PHE A 79 6.31 -6.90 0.14
CA PHE A 79 6.16 -5.45 0.03
C PHE A 79 5.24 -5.09 -1.13
N VAL A 80 4.37 -4.09 -0.93
CA VAL A 80 3.58 -3.49 -2.00
C VAL A 80 3.58 -1.97 -1.83
N TYR A 81 3.77 -1.26 -2.94
CA TYR A 81 3.75 0.19 -3.00
C TYR A 81 2.72 0.58 -4.05
N PHE A 82 1.67 1.27 -3.64
CA PHE A 82 0.60 1.59 -4.57
C PHE A 82 0.21 3.06 -4.48
N THR A 83 -0.31 3.56 -5.59
CA THR A 83 -0.67 4.97 -5.74
C THR A 83 -2.16 5.13 -6.01
N MET A 84 -2.74 6.20 -5.50
CA MET A 84 -4.15 6.48 -5.66
C MET A 84 -4.37 7.92 -6.10
N ARG A 85 -5.55 8.19 -6.64
CA ARG A 85 -5.93 9.54 -7.05
C ARG A 85 -5.97 10.46 -5.84
N TYR A 86 -5.34 11.61 -5.95
CA TYR A 86 -5.31 12.56 -4.85
C TYR A 86 -6.71 12.99 -4.40
N SER A 87 -7.63 13.13 -5.35
CA SER A 87 -9.02 13.54 -5.05
C SER A 87 -9.79 12.54 -4.19
N MET A 88 -9.34 11.29 -4.12
CA MET A 88 -9.99 10.22 -3.36
C MET A 88 -9.16 9.73 -2.19
N CYS A 89 -7.98 10.31 -1.99
CA CYS A 89 -6.98 9.74 -1.09
C CYS A 89 -7.37 9.73 0.39
N GLU A 90 -8.12 10.69 0.88
CA GLU A 90 -8.49 10.73 2.30
C GLU A 90 -9.27 9.49 2.71
N GLU A 91 -10.35 9.20 2.01
CA GLU A 91 -11.20 8.06 2.30
C GLU A 91 -10.52 6.74 1.99
N VAL A 92 -9.91 6.64 0.81
CA VAL A 92 -9.32 5.40 0.33
C VAL A 92 -8.08 5.02 1.15
N SER A 93 -7.20 5.97 1.47
CA SER A 93 -6.00 5.67 2.25
C SER A 93 -6.35 5.22 3.67
N ALA A 94 -7.34 5.84 4.30
CA ALA A 94 -7.77 5.46 5.63
C ALA A 94 -8.31 4.02 5.64
N GLU A 95 -9.16 3.68 4.67
CA GLU A 95 -9.72 2.33 4.56
C GLU A 95 -8.65 1.30 4.21
N ALA A 96 -7.77 1.63 3.25
CA ALA A 96 -6.67 0.74 2.86
C ALA A 96 -5.73 0.46 4.04
N ALA A 97 -5.47 1.46 4.88
CA ALA A 97 -4.65 1.30 6.08
C ALA A 97 -5.32 0.39 7.11
N ARG A 98 -6.63 0.54 7.31
CA ARG A 98 -7.39 -0.35 8.22
C ARG A 98 -7.35 -1.79 7.71
N MET A 99 -7.51 -1.98 6.40
CA MET A 99 -7.45 -3.31 5.78
C MET A 99 -6.06 -3.93 5.95
N ALA A 100 -5.00 -3.14 5.82
CA ALA A 100 -3.63 -3.61 6.07
C ALA A 100 -3.48 -4.12 7.50
N ALA A 101 -3.97 -3.36 8.48
CA ALA A 101 -3.93 -3.77 9.88
C ALA A 101 -4.71 -5.07 10.10
N ASN A 102 -5.86 -5.22 9.46
CA ASN A 102 -6.68 -6.44 9.55
C ASN A 102 -5.98 -7.65 8.95
N HIS A 103 -5.07 -7.45 8.00
CA HIS A 103 -4.27 -8.52 7.41
C HIS A 103 -2.94 -8.73 8.16
N GLY A 104 -2.73 -8.01 9.27
CA GLY A 104 -1.50 -8.14 10.05
C GLY A 104 -0.28 -7.53 9.36
N LEU A 105 -0.50 -6.51 8.54
CA LEU A 105 0.55 -5.85 7.77
C LEU A 105 0.85 -4.47 8.33
N VAL A 106 2.08 -3.99 8.05
CA VAL A 106 2.50 -2.63 8.37
C VAL A 106 2.11 -1.72 7.22
N CYS A 107 1.50 -0.58 7.51
CA CYS A 107 1.17 0.43 6.51
C CYS A 107 1.88 1.74 6.85
N TYR A 108 2.55 2.32 5.86
CA TYR A 108 3.34 3.53 6.02
C TYR A 108 2.98 4.55 4.95
N ASP A 109 2.86 5.80 5.37
CA ASP A 109 2.53 6.93 4.50
C ASP A 109 3.81 7.72 4.22
N PRO A 110 4.42 7.59 3.02
CA PRO A 110 5.67 8.29 2.72
C PRO A 110 5.50 9.81 2.52
N GLN A 111 4.30 10.30 2.23
CA GLN A 111 4.07 11.74 2.11
C GLN A 111 4.17 12.43 3.46
N TRP A 112 3.61 11.81 4.50
CA TRP A 112 3.60 12.35 5.85
C TRP A 112 4.65 11.72 6.75
N GLU A 113 5.39 10.74 6.25
CA GLU A 113 6.44 10.01 6.98
C GLU A 113 5.93 9.45 8.30
N ARG A 114 4.79 8.77 8.26
CA ARG A 114 4.17 8.21 9.45
C ARG A 114 3.47 6.88 9.19
N LEU A 115 3.36 6.09 10.26
CA LEU A 115 2.61 4.83 10.25
C LEU A 115 1.10 5.10 10.16
N ARG A 116 0.39 4.19 9.49
CA ARG A 116 -1.06 4.23 9.34
C ARG A 116 -1.66 2.86 9.73
N PRO A 117 -2.90 2.76 10.22
CA PRO A 117 -3.74 3.91 10.56
C PRO A 117 -3.20 4.66 11.78
N THR A 118 -3.47 5.96 11.83
CA THR A 118 -3.13 6.76 12.99
C THR A 118 -4.21 6.61 14.07
N THR A 119 -3.94 7.09 15.29
CA THR A 119 -4.91 7.01 16.38
C THR A 119 -6.18 7.81 16.11
N ASP A 120 -6.12 8.74 15.17
CA ASP A 120 -7.26 9.59 14.78
C ASP A 120 -8.15 8.96 13.70
N GLU A 121 -7.76 7.81 13.17
CA GLU A 121 -8.47 7.15 12.07
C GLU A 121 -9.45 6.07 12.50
#